data_eec428b8870968f6af44942c4661109b
#
_entry.id   eec428b8870968f6af44942c4661109b
#
_cell.length_a   1.000
_cell.length_b   1.000
_cell.length_c   1.000
_cell.angle_alpha   90.00
_cell.angle_beta   90.00
_cell.angle_gamma   90.00
#
_symmetry.space_group_name_H-M   'P 1'
#
loop_
_entity.id
_entity.type
_entity.pdbx_description
1 polymer ?
#
loop_
_entity_poly.entity_id
_entity_poly.type
_entity_poly.pdbx_seq_one_letter_code
_entity_poly.pdbx_strand_id
1 'polypeptide(L)'
;MKIGIVGLPNVGKSTLFNAITNAGAECANYPFCTIEPNVGVVPVPDVRLDNLAKMYNPEKVTHAVIEFVDIAGLVKGASQGEGLGNKFLSHIRETDSIAQVVRCFEDPNIVHVDGSIDPVRDIDTINLELILADIETIDKRLDRAKKNLKADKKY
;
A
#
# COMPACT_ATOMS: atom_id res chain seq x y z
N MET A 1 -7.15 9.61 1.83
CA MET A 1 -6.80 8.55 0.85
C MET A 1 -5.64 7.77 1.43
N LYS A 2 -5.77 6.45 1.52
CA LYS A 2 -4.78 5.55 2.12
C LYS A 2 -4.10 4.73 1.01
N ILE A 3 -2.78 4.83 0.87
CA ILE A 3 -2.00 4.17 -0.17
C ILE A 3 -1.06 3.15 0.48
N GLY A 4 -1.19 1.88 0.10
CA GLY A 4 -0.28 0.82 0.51
C GLY A 4 0.97 0.79 -0.36
N ILE A 5 2.16 0.89 0.24
CA ILE A 5 3.42 0.70 -0.48
C ILE A 5 3.78 -0.77 -0.45
N VAL A 6 3.86 -1.39 -1.62
CA VAL A 6 4.18 -2.81 -1.79
C VAL A 6 5.43 -2.99 -2.65
N GLY A 7 6.12 -4.10 -2.51
CA GLY A 7 7.29 -4.44 -3.30
C GLY A 7 7.99 -5.67 -2.76
N LEU A 8 8.84 -6.27 -3.56
CA LEU A 8 9.70 -7.38 -3.16
C LEU A 8 10.70 -6.94 -2.08
N PRO A 9 11.30 -7.85 -1.33
CA PRO A 9 12.38 -7.51 -0.40
C PRO A 9 13.54 -6.80 -1.11
N ASN A 10 14.18 -5.86 -0.41
CA ASN A 10 15.38 -5.14 -0.87
C ASN A 10 15.23 -4.28 -2.15
N VAL A 11 14.00 -3.87 -2.49
CA VAL A 11 13.74 -2.97 -3.63
C VAL A 11 13.81 -1.48 -3.28
N GLY A 12 14.03 -1.14 -1.99
CA GLY A 12 14.06 0.26 -1.53
C GLY A 12 12.73 0.77 -0.97
N LYS A 13 11.76 -0.10 -0.72
CA LYS A 13 10.41 0.25 -0.25
C LYS A 13 10.43 1.09 1.03
N SER A 14 11.08 0.63 2.09
CA SER A 14 11.16 1.37 3.37
C SER A 14 12.01 2.64 3.26
N THR A 15 13.01 2.67 2.37
CA THR A 15 13.78 3.88 2.07
C THR A 15 12.89 4.95 1.44
N LEU A 16 12.08 4.55 0.45
CA LEU A 16 11.10 5.44 -0.19
C LEU A 16 10.05 5.92 0.83
N PHE A 17 9.49 5.01 1.64
CA PHE A 17 8.53 5.35 2.68
C PHE A 17 9.11 6.38 3.64
N ASN A 18 10.31 6.16 4.17
CA ASN A 18 10.97 7.09 5.08
C ASN A 18 11.27 8.45 4.41
N ALA A 19 11.69 8.46 3.16
CA ALA A 19 11.95 9.70 2.43
C ALA A 19 10.69 10.53 2.24
N ILE A 20 9.57 9.90 1.89
CA ILE A 20 8.28 10.57 1.69
C ILE A 20 7.72 11.08 3.04
N THR A 21 7.76 10.24 4.09
CA THR A 21 7.14 10.55 5.36
C THR A 21 7.97 11.49 6.23
N ASN A 22 9.31 11.42 6.15
CA ASN A 22 10.19 12.38 6.85
C ASN A 22 10.11 13.79 6.26
N ALA A 23 9.84 13.93 4.95
CA ALA A 23 9.56 15.22 4.35
C ALA A 23 8.25 15.84 4.84
N GLY A 24 7.35 15.03 5.42
CA GLY A 24 6.07 15.44 5.99
C GLY A 24 6.05 15.54 7.52
N ALA A 25 7.19 15.69 8.19
CA ALA A 25 7.34 15.67 9.65
C ALA A 25 6.49 16.69 10.44
N GLU A 26 5.81 17.63 9.78
CA GLU A 26 4.83 18.54 10.38
C GLU A 26 3.43 17.93 10.57
N CYS A 27 3.25 16.64 10.31
CA CYS A 27 1.95 15.95 10.38
C CYS A 27 1.29 15.96 11.77
N ALA A 28 2.02 16.22 12.83
CA ALA A 28 1.47 16.36 14.20
C ALA A 28 0.39 17.46 14.32
N ASN A 29 0.31 18.37 13.37
CA ASN A 29 -0.64 19.49 13.34
C ASN A 29 -1.93 19.21 12.55
N TYR A 30 -2.04 18.05 11.92
CA TYR A 30 -3.26 17.70 11.16
C TYR A 30 -4.29 17.00 12.06
N PRO A 31 -5.55 17.46 12.08
CA PRO A 31 -6.60 16.78 12.81
C PRO A 31 -6.81 15.37 12.20
N PHE A 32 -6.98 14.37 13.07
CA PHE A 32 -7.17 12.94 12.72
C PHE A 32 -5.92 12.17 12.29
N CYS A 33 -4.71 12.69 12.52
CA CYS A 33 -3.49 11.94 12.29
C CYS A 33 -3.27 10.93 13.43
N THR A 34 -3.49 9.64 13.16
CA THR A 34 -3.16 8.55 14.09
C THR A 34 -1.69 8.21 13.92
N ILE A 35 -0.92 8.22 15.01
CA ILE A 35 0.49 7.77 14.99
C ILE A 35 0.48 6.25 15.10
N GLU A 36 0.43 5.57 13.96
CA GLU A 36 0.59 4.12 13.89
C GLU A 36 1.98 3.77 13.34
N PRO A 37 2.64 2.73 13.84
CA PRO A 37 3.88 2.24 13.26
C PRO A 37 3.61 1.83 11.81
N ASN A 38 4.48 2.22 10.89
CA ASN A 38 4.37 1.98 9.44
C ASN A 38 3.27 2.76 8.70
N VAL A 39 2.66 3.79 9.32
CA VAL A 39 1.77 4.73 8.65
C VAL A 39 2.41 6.11 8.67
N GLY A 40 2.53 6.72 7.50
CA GLY A 40 3.03 8.08 7.33
C GLY A 40 2.00 8.95 6.64
N VAL A 41 1.73 10.14 7.20
CA VAL A 41 0.80 11.10 6.64
C VAL A 41 1.57 12.22 5.96
N VAL A 42 1.24 12.50 4.71
CA VAL A 42 1.94 13.47 3.87
C VAL A 42 0.93 14.50 3.33
N PRO A 43 1.15 15.80 3.56
CA PRO A 43 0.32 16.83 2.97
C PRO A 43 0.53 16.88 1.45
N VAL A 44 -0.56 17.10 0.72
CA VAL A 44 -0.52 17.29 -0.74
C VAL A 44 -0.27 18.77 -1.02
N PRO A 45 0.87 19.14 -1.65
CA PRO A 45 1.11 20.51 -2.06
C PRO A 45 0.06 20.98 -3.07
N ASP A 46 -0.58 22.13 -2.83
CA ASP A 46 -1.53 22.71 -3.76
C ASP A 46 -1.31 24.23 -3.88
N VAL A 47 -0.68 24.64 -4.97
CA VAL A 47 -0.39 26.06 -5.26
C VAL A 47 -1.66 26.92 -5.31
N ARG A 48 -2.81 26.33 -5.66
CA ARG A 48 -4.09 27.08 -5.68
C ARG A 48 -4.53 27.41 -4.25
N LEU A 49 -4.37 26.48 -3.33
CA LEU A 49 -4.66 26.70 -1.91
C LEU A 49 -3.72 27.75 -1.32
N ASP A 50 -2.43 27.70 -1.65
CA ASP A 50 -1.43 28.66 -1.20
C ASP A 50 -1.73 30.07 -1.71
N ASN A 51 -2.17 30.20 -2.97
CA ASN A 51 -2.56 31.48 -3.55
C ASN A 51 -3.83 32.04 -2.88
N LEU A 52 -4.83 31.22 -2.62
CA LEU A 52 -6.03 31.62 -1.89
C LEU A 52 -5.68 32.06 -0.46
N ALA A 53 -4.81 31.33 0.21
CA ALA A 53 -4.35 31.69 1.53
C ALA A 53 -3.66 33.06 1.57
N LYS A 54 -2.84 33.37 0.57
CA LYS A 54 -2.20 34.69 0.42
C LYS A 54 -3.19 35.82 0.18
N MET A 55 -4.27 35.54 -0.55
CA MET A 55 -5.30 36.53 -0.90
C MET A 55 -6.22 36.86 0.29
N TYR A 56 -6.61 35.85 1.05
CA TYR A 56 -7.63 35.96 2.08
C TYR A 56 -7.10 35.98 3.52
N ASN A 57 -5.80 35.69 3.70
CA ASN A 57 -5.11 35.65 5.00
C ASN A 57 -5.94 34.93 6.09
N PRO A 58 -6.29 33.63 5.88
CA PRO A 58 -7.15 32.90 6.79
C PRO A 58 -6.43 32.57 8.10
N GLU A 59 -7.16 32.32 9.17
CA GLU A 59 -6.61 31.89 10.45
C GLU A 59 -5.92 30.52 10.36
N LYS A 60 -6.37 29.66 9.46
CA LYS A 60 -5.83 28.31 9.25
C LYS A 60 -5.91 27.88 7.78
N VAL A 61 -4.82 27.30 7.29
CA VAL A 61 -4.78 26.61 5.99
C VAL A 61 -4.62 25.11 6.25
N THR A 62 -5.48 24.31 5.64
CA THR A 62 -5.44 22.85 5.79
C THR A 62 -5.33 22.21 4.43
N HIS A 63 -4.19 21.57 4.15
CA HIS A 63 -3.97 20.80 2.93
C HIS A 63 -4.67 19.44 3.01
N ALA A 64 -5.02 18.88 1.84
CA ALA A 64 -5.40 17.49 1.75
C ALA A 64 -4.19 16.61 2.17
N VAL A 65 -4.46 15.43 2.71
CA VAL A 65 -3.41 14.52 3.13
C VAL A 65 -3.56 13.16 2.46
N ILE A 66 -2.43 12.49 2.26
CA ILE A 66 -2.34 11.09 1.85
C ILE A 66 -1.68 10.32 2.99
N GLU A 67 -2.28 9.21 3.35
CA GLU A 67 -1.70 8.25 4.28
C GLU A 67 -0.96 7.19 3.50
N PHE A 68 0.34 7.06 3.73
CA PHE A 68 1.15 5.96 3.19
C PHE A 68 1.30 4.88 4.25
N VAL A 69 1.12 3.63 3.85
CA VAL A 69 1.31 2.47 4.72
C VAL A 69 2.44 1.62 4.16
N ASP A 70 3.52 1.44 4.95
CA ASP A 70 4.58 0.49 4.58
C ASP A 70 4.09 -0.93 4.83
N ILE A 71 3.63 -1.60 3.79
CA ILE A 71 3.20 -2.99 3.85
C ILE A 71 4.43 -3.88 3.72
N ALA A 72 4.62 -4.80 4.69
CA ALA A 72 5.75 -5.72 4.69
C ALA A 72 5.90 -6.42 3.34
N GLY A 73 7.14 -6.55 2.86
CA GLY A 73 7.43 -7.02 1.51
C GLY A 73 6.80 -8.39 1.21
N LEU A 74 6.25 -8.51 0.03
CA LEU A 74 5.70 -9.75 -0.50
C LEU A 74 6.85 -10.72 -0.77
N VAL A 75 6.72 -11.94 -0.26
CA VAL A 75 7.59 -13.07 -0.64
C VAL A 75 6.80 -13.95 -1.60
N LYS A 76 7.42 -14.43 -2.65
CA LYS A 76 6.83 -15.37 -3.62
C LYS A 76 6.18 -16.54 -2.88
N GLY A 77 4.93 -16.87 -3.23
CA GLY A 77 4.15 -17.89 -2.53
C GLY A 77 3.40 -17.40 -1.28
N ALA A 78 3.32 -16.09 -1.05
CA ALA A 78 2.63 -15.52 0.10
C ALA A 78 1.13 -15.81 0.10
N SER A 79 0.52 -15.98 -1.07
CA SER A 79 -0.89 -16.36 -1.23
C SER A 79 -1.17 -17.81 -0.82
N GLN A 80 -0.15 -18.69 -0.84
CA GLN A 80 -0.29 -20.11 -0.51
C GLN A 80 0.17 -20.47 0.92
N GLY A 81 0.74 -19.50 1.67
CA GLY A 81 1.34 -19.72 2.98
C GLY A 81 0.43 -19.36 4.16
N GLU A 82 0.42 -20.20 5.18
CA GLU A 82 -0.15 -19.83 6.47
C GLU A 82 0.71 -18.75 7.15
N GLY A 83 0.12 -17.60 7.47
CA GLY A 83 0.73 -16.58 8.34
C GLY A 83 1.06 -15.24 7.67
N LEU A 84 2.26 -15.06 7.10
CA LEU A 84 2.72 -13.76 6.59
C LEU A 84 1.96 -13.27 5.35
N GLY A 85 1.57 -14.17 4.44
CA GLY A 85 0.77 -13.84 3.27
C GLY A 85 -0.62 -13.32 3.62
N ASN A 86 -1.27 -13.93 4.59
CA ASN A 86 -2.59 -13.47 5.05
C ASN A 86 -2.54 -12.07 5.70
N LYS A 87 -1.45 -11.75 6.42
CA LYS A 87 -1.25 -10.41 6.98
C LYS A 87 -1.01 -9.37 5.88
N PHE A 88 -0.19 -9.69 4.89
CA PHE A 88 0.04 -8.83 3.73
C PHE A 88 -1.28 -8.49 3.02
N LEU A 89 -2.09 -9.50 2.73
CA LEU A 89 -3.38 -9.31 2.06
C LEU A 89 -4.40 -8.56 2.91
N SER A 90 -4.38 -8.73 4.24
CA SER A 90 -5.24 -7.94 5.13
C SER A 90 -4.90 -6.46 5.07
N HIS A 91 -3.61 -6.11 5.08
CA HIS A 91 -3.18 -4.71 4.98
C HIS A 91 -3.52 -4.08 3.63
N ILE A 92 -3.39 -4.83 2.52
CA ILE A 92 -3.81 -4.35 1.20
C ILE A 92 -5.30 -4.01 1.16
N ARG A 93 -6.15 -4.85 1.76
CA ARG A 93 -7.61 -4.63 1.80
C ARG A 93 -8.03 -3.39 2.60
N GLU A 94 -7.16 -2.86 3.44
CA GLU A 94 -7.38 -1.65 4.22
C GLU A 94 -6.94 -0.38 3.50
N THR A 95 -6.42 -0.49 2.28
CA THR A 95 -5.93 0.63 1.48
C THR A 95 -6.86 0.94 0.31
N ASP A 96 -6.92 2.22 -0.08
CA ASP A 96 -7.70 2.68 -1.23
C ASP A 96 -6.99 2.43 -2.55
N SER A 97 -5.64 2.37 -2.51
CA SER A 97 -4.78 2.21 -3.68
C SER A 97 -3.45 1.58 -3.28
N ILE A 98 -2.71 1.07 -4.26
CA ILE A 98 -1.41 0.43 -4.08
C ILE A 98 -0.36 1.18 -4.90
N ALA A 99 0.77 1.50 -4.27
CA ALA A 99 1.98 1.98 -4.92
C ALA A 99 3.02 0.84 -4.94
N GLN A 100 3.29 0.29 -6.11
CA GLN A 100 4.26 -0.78 -6.27
C GLN A 100 5.66 -0.22 -6.46
N VAL A 101 6.59 -0.59 -5.57
CA VAL A 101 8.01 -0.22 -5.66
C VAL A 101 8.78 -1.35 -6.32
N VAL A 102 9.44 -1.00 -7.41
CA VAL A 102 10.19 -1.94 -8.25
C VAL A 102 11.65 -1.51 -8.34
N ARG A 103 12.58 -2.44 -8.16
CA ARG A 103 14.00 -2.16 -8.25
C ARG A 103 14.46 -2.10 -9.70
N CYS A 104 14.96 -0.92 -10.10
CA CYS A 104 15.55 -0.70 -11.42
C CYS A 104 17.04 -0.34 -11.37
N PHE A 105 17.64 -0.29 -10.17
CA PHE A 105 19.05 0.04 -9.99
C PHE A 105 19.91 -1.19 -9.68
N GLU A 106 21.17 -1.16 -10.07
CA GLU A 106 22.15 -2.16 -9.75
C GLU A 106 23.01 -1.73 -8.56
N ASP A 107 23.15 -2.61 -7.57
CA ASP A 107 24.07 -2.45 -6.45
C ASP A 107 24.53 -3.84 -6.00
N PRO A 108 25.86 -4.15 -6.10
CA PRO A 108 26.39 -5.46 -5.74
C PRO A 108 26.28 -5.77 -4.24
N ASN A 109 26.10 -4.76 -3.39
CA ASN A 109 25.96 -4.93 -1.95
C ASN A 109 24.53 -5.24 -1.52
N ILE A 110 23.55 -5.08 -2.41
CA ILE A 110 22.14 -5.32 -2.12
C ILE A 110 21.67 -6.55 -2.88
N VAL A 111 21.43 -7.64 -2.15
CA VAL A 111 20.99 -8.91 -2.75
C VAL A 111 19.55 -8.78 -3.26
N HIS A 112 19.29 -9.22 -4.49
CA HIS A 112 17.94 -9.40 -5.03
C HIS A 112 17.42 -10.80 -4.69
N VAL A 113 16.10 -10.92 -4.40
CA VAL A 113 15.48 -12.20 -4.00
C VAL A 113 15.63 -13.27 -5.08
N ASP A 114 15.49 -12.89 -6.36
CA ASP A 114 15.62 -13.80 -7.50
C ASP A 114 17.04 -13.81 -8.10
N GLY A 115 18.04 -13.22 -7.43
CA GLY A 115 19.44 -13.22 -7.85
C GLY A 115 19.79 -12.30 -9.03
N SER A 116 18.79 -11.76 -9.74
CA SER A 116 18.96 -10.83 -10.85
C SER A 116 17.91 -9.72 -10.81
N ILE A 117 18.25 -8.56 -11.36
CA ILE A 117 17.31 -7.43 -11.47
C ILE A 117 16.55 -7.58 -12.78
N ASP A 118 15.24 -7.71 -12.67
CA ASP A 118 14.30 -7.74 -13.79
C ASP A 118 12.99 -7.07 -13.36
N PRO A 119 12.83 -5.77 -13.64
CA PRO A 119 11.68 -5.01 -13.18
C PRO A 119 10.34 -5.55 -13.69
N VAL A 120 10.28 -6.07 -14.91
CA VAL A 120 9.05 -6.61 -15.49
C VAL A 120 8.63 -7.89 -14.78
N ARG A 121 9.57 -8.82 -14.59
CA ARG A 121 9.33 -10.05 -13.81
C ARG A 121 8.86 -9.74 -12.39
N ASP A 122 9.46 -8.74 -11.75
CA ASP A 122 9.13 -8.37 -10.37
C ASP A 122 7.71 -7.78 -10.28
N ILE A 123 7.29 -6.98 -11.28
CA ILE A 123 5.92 -6.49 -11.41
C ILE A 123 4.94 -7.67 -11.58
N ASP A 124 5.23 -8.57 -12.51
CA ASP A 124 4.38 -9.71 -12.79
C ASP A 124 4.25 -10.64 -11.58
N THR A 125 5.33 -10.81 -10.81
CA THR A 125 5.32 -11.60 -9.57
C THR A 125 4.33 -11.03 -8.55
N ILE A 126 4.34 -9.72 -8.31
CA ILE A 126 3.42 -9.08 -7.37
C ILE A 126 1.98 -9.13 -7.90
N ASN A 127 1.77 -8.84 -9.19
CA ASN A 127 0.46 -8.92 -9.81
C ASN A 127 -0.13 -10.32 -9.70
N LEU A 128 0.66 -11.35 -9.94
CA LEU A 128 0.22 -12.74 -9.80
C LEU A 128 -0.24 -13.06 -8.37
N GLU A 129 0.53 -12.66 -7.36
CA GLU A 129 0.16 -12.89 -5.97
C GLU A 129 -1.14 -12.17 -5.58
N LEU A 130 -1.35 -10.95 -6.07
CA LEU A 130 -2.60 -10.21 -5.86
C LEU A 130 -3.79 -10.90 -6.53
N ILE A 131 -3.62 -11.36 -7.77
CA ILE A 131 -4.65 -12.11 -8.51
C ILE A 131 -5.02 -13.40 -7.79
N LEU A 132 -4.02 -14.17 -7.32
CA LEU A 132 -4.27 -15.42 -6.60
C LEU A 132 -5.06 -15.18 -5.29
N ALA A 133 -4.75 -14.08 -4.59
CA ALA A 133 -5.48 -13.67 -3.41
C ALA A 133 -6.94 -13.27 -3.68
N ASP A 134 -7.17 -12.60 -4.81
CA ASP A 134 -8.52 -12.24 -5.25
C ASP A 134 -9.32 -13.48 -5.63
N ILE A 135 -8.72 -14.42 -6.34
CA ILE A 135 -9.33 -15.72 -6.70
C ILE A 135 -9.75 -16.46 -5.42
N GLU A 136 -8.85 -16.61 -4.44
CA GLU A 136 -9.17 -17.25 -3.16
C GLU A 136 -10.37 -16.58 -2.45
N THR A 137 -10.41 -15.25 -2.48
CA THR A 137 -11.50 -14.49 -1.89
C THR A 137 -12.83 -14.72 -2.61
N ILE A 138 -12.80 -14.76 -3.95
CA ILE A 138 -13.98 -15.02 -4.79
C ILE A 138 -14.47 -16.44 -4.56
N ASP A 139 -13.61 -17.44 -4.53
CA ASP A 139 -13.97 -18.84 -4.31
C ASP A 139 -14.66 -19.03 -2.94
N LYS A 140 -14.11 -18.43 -1.87
CA LYS A 140 -14.75 -18.47 -0.55
C LYS A 140 -16.14 -17.81 -0.55
N ARG A 141 -16.32 -16.70 -1.28
CA ARG A 141 -17.63 -16.04 -1.41
C ARG A 141 -18.60 -16.88 -2.25
N LEU A 142 -18.13 -17.47 -3.35
CA LEU A 142 -18.92 -18.33 -4.21
C LEU A 142 -19.42 -19.56 -3.47
N ASP A 143 -18.56 -20.21 -2.68
CA ASP A 143 -18.96 -21.36 -1.87
C ASP A 143 -20.00 -21.00 -0.81
N ARG A 144 -19.84 -19.84 -0.18
CA ARG A 144 -20.86 -19.33 0.76
C ARG A 144 -22.19 -19.07 0.07
N ALA A 145 -22.18 -18.42 -1.10
CA ALA A 145 -23.38 -18.14 -1.87
C ALA A 145 -24.08 -19.43 -2.32
N LYS A 146 -23.32 -20.44 -2.78
CA LYS A 146 -23.85 -21.77 -3.14
C LYS A 146 -24.48 -22.49 -1.95
N LYS A 147 -23.90 -22.38 -0.75
CA LYS A 147 -24.47 -22.96 0.47
C LYS A 147 -25.78 -22.24 0.85
N ASN A 148 -25.80 -20.91 0.78
CA ASN A 148 -27.00 -20.13 1.07
C ASN A 148 -28.13 -20.43 0.08
N LEU A 149 -27.83 -20.56 -1.21
CA LEU A 149 -28.81 -20.94 -2.25
C LEU A 149 -29.46 -22.32 -1.99
N LYS A 150 -28.70 -23.26 -1.41
CA LYS A 150 -29.24 -24.57 -1.03
C LYS A 150 -30.11 -24.51 0.21
N ALA A 151 -29.83 -23.58 1.14
CA ALA A 151 -30.54 -23.43 2.39
C ALA A 151 -31.83 -22.57 2.23
N ASP A 152 -31.81 -21.58 1.35
CA ASP A 152 -32.93 -20.68 1.10
C ASP A 152 -33.14 -20.49 -0.41
N LYS A 153 -34.27 -21.03 -0.94
CA LYS A 153 -34.61 -20.93 -2.36
C LYS A 153 -34.90 -19.49 -2.84
N LYS A 154 -34.70 -18.51 -2.00
CA LYS A 154 -34.94 -17.08 -2.25
C LYS A 154 -33.73 -16.33 -2.84
N TYR A 155 -32.58 -17.00 -3.01
CA TYR A 155 -31.36 -16.47 -3.61
C TYR A 155 -31.14 -17.02 -4.99
#